data_9ad2c63af626cb7cf711f8a8ca40955e
#
_entry.id   9ad2c63af626cb7cf711f8a8ca40955e
#
_cell.length_a   1.000
_cell.length_b   1.000
_cell.length_c   1.000
_cell.angle_alpha   90.00
_cell.angle_beta   90.00
_cell.angle_gamma   90.00
#
_symmetry.space_group_name_H-M   'P 1'
#
loop_
_entity.id
_entity.type
_entity.pdbx_description
1 polymer ?
#
loop_
_entity_poly.entity_id
_entity_poly.type
_entity_poly.pdbx_seq_one_letter_code
_entity_poly.pdbx_strand_id
1 'polypeptide(L)'
;KILKFSKKLGVNIIKRPLSLCKDDSSSESAIKNVLDNLSFRVDNIIFLQVTSPLREPSDIDKAYRRLISTKSDSIFSCHKAEDYFEIWSKKGNKEKYIPITIDYKNRKPRQLFKEDHFMANGSIFIFKKEILSKFNNRLGGKINVYEMEEWQSLQLDDIKQINAMEILFKNKLKKFYV
;
A
#
# COMPACT_ATOMS: atom_id res chain seq x y z
N LYS A 1 19.88 10.10 -9.36
CA LYS A 1 19.78 10.73 -8.02
C LYS A 1 19.35 9.72 -6.95
N ILE A 2 18.23 8.97 -7.13
CA ILE A 2 17.68 8.01 -6.14
C ILE A 2 18.72 6.97 -5.74
N LEU A 3 19.34 6.25 -6.68
CA LEU A 3 20.35 5.21 -6.39
C LEU A 3 21.51 5.73 -5.53
N LYS A 4 22.02 6.95 -5.85
CA LYS A 4 23.11 7.58 -5.08
C LYS A 4 22.68 7.90 -3.65
N PHE A 5 21.44 8.35 -3.47
CA PHE A 5 20.88 8.63 -2.15
C PHE A 5 20.66 7.34 -1.35
N SER A 6 20.01 6.35 -1.94
CA SER A 6 19.75 5.06 -1.29
C SER A 6 21.04 4.35 -0.86
N LYS A 7 22.10 4.42 -1.68
CA LYS A 7 23.42 3.86 -1.32
C LYS A 7 24.00 4.50 -0.05
N LYS A 8 23.77 5.83 0.15
CA LYS A 8 24.24 6.51 1.37
C LYS A 8 23.52 6.04 2.62
N LEU A 9 22.32 5.50 2.48
CA LEU A 9 21.53 4.91 3.58
C LEU A 9 21.90 3.46 3.89
N GLY A 10 22.92 2.90 3.21
CA GLY A 10 23.40 1.54 3.47
C GLY A 10 22.49 0.43 2.95
N VAL A 11 21.46 0.75 2.15
CA VAL A 11 20.55 -0.26 1.58
C VAL A 11 21.11 -0.83 0.29
N ASN A 12 20.77 -2.10 0.00
CA ASN A 12 21.07 -2.73 -1.28
C ASN A 12 20.29 -2.06 -2.41
N ILE A 13 20.95 -1.87 -3.54
CA ILE A 13 20.34 -1.21 -4.69
C ILE A 13 20.36 -2.14 -5.91
N ILE A 14 19.23 -2.21 -6.59
CA ILE A 14 19.10 -2.88 -7.89
C ILE A 14 18.67 -1.84 -8.91
N LYS A 15 19.46 -1.68 -9.97
CA LYS A 15 19.14 -0.75 -11.05
C LYS A 15 18.04 -1.34 -11.91
N ARG A 16 16.91 -0.65 -11.98
CA ARG A 16 15.81 -1.05 -12.85
C ARG A 16 16.19 -0.81 -14.32
N PRO A 17 15.94 -1.77 -15.23
CA PRO A 17 16.05 -1.55 -16.67
C PRO A 17 15.14 -0.42 -17.15
N LEU A 18 15.57 0.34 -18.15
CA LEU A 18 14.78 1.46 -18.68
C LEU A 18 13.42 1.02 -19.23
N SER A 19 13.33 -0.20 -19.76
CA SER A 19 12.05 -0.79 -20.19
C SER A 19 10.99 -0.91 -19.09
N LEU A 20 11.42 -0.99 -17.82
CA LEU A 20 10.55 -1.05 -16.64
C LEU A 20 10.40 0.30 -15.92
N CYS A 21 10.88 1.39 -16.50
CA CYS A 21 10.82 2.74 -15.93
C CYS A 21 9.77 3.64 -16.59
N LYS A 22 8.85 3.05 -17.37
CA LYS A 22 7.76 3.78 -18.00
C LYS A 22 6.65 4.07 -17.00
N ASP A 23 5.80 5.07 -17.28
CA ASP A 23 4.70 5.47 -16.40
C ASP A 23 3.65 4.37 -16.23
N ASP A 24 3.51 3.48 -17.21
CA ASP A 24 2.62 2.31 -17.21
C ASP A 24 3.25 1.04 -16.59
N SER A 25 4.51 1.11 -16.14
CA SER A 25 5.20 -0.05 -15.56
C SER A 25 4.65 -0.38 -14.17
N SER A 26 4.19 -1.61 -14.00
CA SER A 26 3.62 -2.08 -12.73
C SER A 26 4.69 -2.24 -11.63
N SER A 27 4.27 -2.13 -10.38
CA SER A 27 5.13 -2.45 -9.23
C SER A 27 5.54 -3.93 -9.25
N GLU A 28 4.67 -4.81 -9.72
CA GLU A 28 4.90 -6.24 -9.85
C GLU A 28 6.07 -6.56 -10.79
N SER A 29 6.17 -5.84 -11.91
CA SER A 29 7.30 -5.99 -12.84
C SER A 29 8.62 -5.58 -12.21
N ALA A 30 8.60 -4.53 -11.39
CA ALA A 30 9.77 -4.09 -10.63
C ALA A 30 10.19 -5.12 -9.57
N ILE A 31 9.21 -5.69 -8.85
CA ILE A 31 9.48 -6.72 -7.83
C ILE A 31 10.06 -7.98 -8.49
N LYS A 32 9.51 -8.43 -9.63
CA LYS A 32 10.07 -9.55 -10.39
C LYS A 32 11.51 -9.29 -10.80
N ASN A 33 11.80 -8.12 -11.34
CA ASN A 33 13.18 -7.75 -11.68
C ASN A 33 14.12 -7.80 -10.46
N VAL A 34 13.65 -7.42 -9.27
CA VAL A 34 14.45 -7.58 -8.05
C VAL A 34 14.70 -9.05 -7.76
N LEU A 35 13.66 -9.89 -7.78
CA LEU A 35 13.76 -11.32 -7.48
C LEU A 35 14.71 -12.05 -8.46
N ASP A 36 14.70 -11.68 -9.73
CA ASP A 36 15.56 -12.25 -10.77
C ASP A 36 17.05 -11.90 -10.58
N ASN A 37 17.34 -10.84 -9.82
CA ASN A 37 18.70 -10.38 -9.50
C ASN A 37 19.18 -10.82 -8.10
N LEU A 38 18.38 -11.60 -7.36
CA LEU A 38 18.79 -12.14 -6.06
C LEU A 38 19.47 -13.50 -6.23
N SER A 39 20.57 -13.72 -5.51
CA SER A 39 21.33 -14.98 -5.49
C SER A 39 20.85 -15.98 -4.44
N PHE A 40 19.78 -15.65 -3.68
CA PHE A 40 19.24 -16.46 -2.60
C PHE A 40 17.73 -16.68 -2.76
N ARG A 41 17.24 -17.73 -2.11
CA ARG A 41 15.81 -18.05 -2.11
C ARG A 41 15.02 -17.07 -1.27
N VAL A 42 13.88 -16.64 -1.80
CA VAL A 42 12.89 -15.79 -1.12
C VAL A 42 11.56 -16.53 -1.06
N ASP A 43 11.01 -16.68 0.13
CA ASP A 43 9.70 -17.31 0.33
C ASP A 43 8.60 -16.24 0.49
N ASN A 44 8.89 -15.17 1.23
CA ASN A 44 7.97 -14.06 1.46
C ASN A 44 8.58 -12.74 1.01
N ILE A 45 7.75 -11.86 0.48
CA ILE A 45 8.14 -10.53 0.01
C ILE A 45 7.40 -9.50 0.85
N ILE A 46 8.16 -8.55 1.40
CA ILE A 46 7.61 -7.37 2.07
C ILE A 46 7.83 -6.18 1.13
N PHE A 47 6.75 -5.68 0.55
CA PHE A 47 6.78 -4.53 -0.33
C PHE A 47 6.27 -3.30 0.42
N LEU A 48 7.15 -2.30 0.57
CA LEU A 48 6.86 -1.03 1.22
C LEU A 48 6.79 0.07 0.17
N GLN A 49 5.64 0.71 0.06
CA GLN A 49 5.47 1.80 -0.88
C GLN A 49 6.11 3.08 -0.32
N VAL A 50 6.98 3.70 -1.10
CA VAL A 50 7.76 4.87 -0.65
C VAL A 50 6.89 6.11 -0.46
N THR A 51 5.78 6.20 -1.19
CA THR A 51 4.78 7.28 -1.06
C THR A 51 3.92 7.19 0.20
N SER A 52 4.01 6.09 0.95
CA SER A 52 3.28 5.89 2.21
C SER A 52 4.27 5.72 3.37
N PRO A 53 5.02 6.75 3.78
CA PRO A 53 6.10 6.63 4.74
C PRO A 53 5.64 6.63 6.21
N LEU A 54 4.39 6.96 6.48
CA LEU A 54 3.86 7.11 7.85
C LEU A 54 3.55 5.75 8.47
N ARG A 55 4.60 4.98 8.80
CA ARG A 55 4.47 3.70 9.51
C ARG A 55 5.40 3.67 10.73
N GLU A 56 4.95 3.03 11.79
CA GLU A 56 5.82 2.74 12.92
C GLU A 56 6.77 1.60 12.56
N PRO A 57 8.00 1.56 13.12
CA PRO A 57 8.93 0.45 12.85
C PRO A 57 8.32 -0.92 13.15
N SER A 58 7.47 -1.01 14.19
CA SER A 58 6.80 -2.25 14.60
C SER A 58 5.68 -2.72 13.67
N ASP A 59 5.17 -1.85 12.77
CA ASP A 59 4.05 -2.20 11.89
C ASP A 59 4.42 -3.34 10.92
N ILE A 60 5.66 -3.33 10.42
CA ILE A 60 6.14 -4.36 9.50
C ILE A 60 6.14 -5.73 10.20
N ASP A 61 6.69 -5.79 11.41
CA ASP A 61 6.76 -7.03 12.19
C ASP A 61 5.37 -7.54 12.58
N LYS A 62 4.48 -6.63 12.99
CA LYS A 62 3.10 -6.97 13.34
C LYS A 62 2.33 -7.50 12.12
N ALA A 63 2.48 -6.86 10.96
CA ALA A 63 1.87 -7.30 9.71
C ALA A 63 2.39 -8.68 9.29
N TYR A 64 3.70 -8.91 9.40
CA TYR A 64 4.29 -10.21 9.09
C TYR A 64 3.80 -11.31 10.04
N ARG A 65 3.79 -11.05 11.37
CA ARG A 65 3.24 -12.00 12.35
C ARG A 65 1.77 -12.32 12.06
N ARG A 66 0.98 -11.35 11.62
CA ARG A 66 -0.41 -11.56 11.23
C ARG A 66 -0.52 -12.47 9.99
N LEU A 67 0.32 -12.29 8.96
CA LEU A 67 0.39 -13.19 7.82
C LEU A 67 0.58 -14.64 8.28
N ILE A 68 1.55 -14.87 9.16
CA ILE A 68 1.89 -16.21 9.65
C ILE A 68 0.78 -16.79 10.52
N SER A 69 0.30 -16.03 11.52
CA SER A 69 -0.71 -16.51 12.49
C SER A 69 -2.05 -16.85 11.83
N THR A 70 -2.43 -16.09 10.80
CA THR A 70 -3.68 -16.31 10.06
C THR A 70 -3.51 -17.33 8.92
N LYS A 71 -2.29 -17.83 8.70
CA LYS A 71 -1.95 -18.73 7.57
C LYS A 71 -2.43 -18.15 6.24
N SER A 72 -2.22 -16.85 6.06
CA SER A 72 -2.60 -16.13 4.83
C SER A 72 -1.51 -16.23 3.78
N ASP A 73 -1.90 -16.07 2.52
CA ASP A 73 -0.97 -16.11 1.39
C ASP A 73 -0.52 -14.70 1.01
N SER A 74 -1.36 -13.72 1.29
CA SER A 74 -1.05 -12.30 1.14
C SER A 74 -1.78 -11.46 2.18
N ILE A 75 -1.20 -10.29 2.49
CA ILE A 75 -1.76 -9.30 3.42
C ILE A 75 -1.41 -7.90 2.91
N PHE A 76 -2.32 -6.97 3.12
CA PHE A 76 -2.07 -5.56 2.86
C PHE A 76 -2.49 -4.71 4.05
N SER A 77 -1.87 -3.54 4.18
CA SER A 77 -2.23 -2.59 5.22
C SER A 77 -3.42 -1.73 4.81
N CYS A 78 -4.28 -1.48 5.78
CA CYS A 78 -5.49 -0.69 5.63
C CYS A 78 -5.78 0.11 6.90
N HIS A 79 -6.77 0.97 6.86
CA HIS A 79 -7.40 1.51 8.04
C HIS A 79 -8.91 1.27 7.97
N LYS A 80 -9.58 1.28 9.11
CA LYS A 80 -11.03 1.18 9.17
C LYS A 80 -11.62 2.43 8.52
N ALA A 81 -12.51 2.24 7.56
CA ALA A 81 -13.22 3.33 6.95
C ALA A 81 -14.32 3.82 7.91
N GLU A 82 -14.10 4.96 8.56
CA GLU A 82 -15.10 5.53 9.47
C GLU A 82 -16.28 6.12 8.72
N ASP A 83 -16.03 6.60 7.49
CA ASP A 83 -17.07 7.12 6.60
C ASP A 83 -17.29 6.19 5.41
N TYR A 84 -18.53 6.23 4.92
CA TYR A 84 -18.88 5.53 3.69
C TYR A 84 -18.44 6.38 2.50
N PHE A 85 -17.35 5.99 1.87
CA PHE A 85 -16.79 6.73 0.73
C PHE A 85 -17.70 6.63 -0.48
N GLU A 86 -18.32 7.75 -0.83
CA GLU A 86 -19.13 7.90 -2.03
C GLU A 86 -18.24 8.30 -3.19
N ILE A 87 -17.88 7.33 -4.03
CA ILE A 87 -17.04 7.57 -5.20
C ILE A 87 -17.90 7.71 -6.43
N TRP A 88 -17.69 8.78 -7.17
CA TRP A 88 -18.39 9.08 -8.42
C TRP A 88 -17.40 9.18 -9.56
N SER A 89 -17.75 8.65 -10.74
CA SER A 89 -16.98 8.77 -11.97
C SER A 89 -17.62 9.78 -12.91
N LYS A 90 -16.80 10.67 -13.48
CA LYS A 90 -17.22 11.55 -14.57
C LYS A 90 -17.14 10.79 -15.88
N LYS A 91 -18.23 10.69 -16.63
CA LYS A 91 -18.29 9.96 -17.90
C LYS A 91 -18.13 10.89 -19.11
N GLY A 92 -16.99 10.75 -19.78
CA GLY A 92 -16.67 11.51 -20.98
C GLY A 92 -16.55 13.02 -20.76
N ASN A 93 -16.74 13.82 -21.81
CA ASN A 93 -16.66 15.29 -21.76
C ASN A 93 -17.98 15.96 -21.28
N LYS A 94 -19.01 15.18 -21.01
CA LYS A 94 -20.30 15.68 -20.52
C LYS A 94 -20.28 15.72 -19.00
N GLU A 95 -20.97 16.68 -18.40
CA GLU A 95 -21.18 16.78 -16.95
C GLU A 95 -22.13 15.69 -16.42
N LYS A 96 -21.79 14.43 -16.71
CA LYS A 96 -22.54 13.26 -16.26
C LYS A 96 -21.69 12.48 -15.27
N TYR A 97 -22.15 12.40 -14.03
CA TYR A 97 -21.51 11.64 -12.95
C TYR A 97 -22.29 10.36 -12.67
N ILE A 98 -21.56 9.27 -12.48
CA ILE A 98 -22.12 7.94 -12.21
C ILE A 98 -21.51 7.47 -10.88
N PRO A 99 -22.35 7.02 -9.92
CA PRO A 99 -21.84 6.45 -8.68
C PRO A 99 -21.10 5.13 -8.94
N ILE A 100 -20.00 4.92 -8.21
CA ILE A 100 -19.21 3.68 -8.27
C ILE A 100 -19.49 2.83 -7.03
N THR A 101 -19.49 3.45 -5.85
CA THR A 101 -19.53 2.72 -4.57
C THR A 101 -20.87 2.84 -3.84
N ILE A 102 -21.79 3.62 -4.35
CA ILE A 102 -23.05 3.92 -3.68
C ILE A 102 -24.27 3.66 -4.58
N ASP A 103 -25.33 3.11 -3.99
CA ASP A 103 -26.66 3.19 -4.56
C ASP A 103 -27.35 4.48 -4.05
N TYR A 104 -27.19 5.57 -4.81
CA TYR A 104 -27.75 6.89 -4.42
C TYR A 104 -29.27 6.92 -4.34
N LYS A 105 -29.96 5.96 -4.97
CA LYS A 105 -31.44 5.86 -4.91
C LYS A 105 -31.91 5.23 -3.60
N ASN A 106 -31.06 4.39 -2.97
CA ASN A 106 -31.35 3.70 -1.71
C ASN A 106 -30.24 3.98 -0.68
N ARG A 107 -29.90 5.26 -0.52
CA ARG A 107 -28.87 5.69 0.41
C ARG A 107 -29.23 5.28 1.84
N LYS A 108 -28.37 4.46 2.45
CA LYS A 108 -28.53 4.00 3.82
C LYS A 108 -27.70 4.86 4.78
N PRO A 109 -28.24 5.19 5.96
CA PRO A 109 -27.45 5.75 7.04
C PRO A 109 -26.29 4.79 7.42
N ARG A 110 -25.13 5.35 7.82
CA ARG A 110 -23.94 4.59 8.21
C ARG A 110 -24.23 3.47 9.22
N GLN A 111 -25.11 3.75 10.17
CA GLN A 111 -25.48 2.83 11.26
C GLN A 111 -26.18 1.56 10.76
N LEU A 112 -26.66 1.55 9.52
CA LEU A 112 -27.33 0.39 8.93
C LEU A 112 -26.38 -0.52 8.13
N PHE A 113 -25.09 -0.18 8.03
CA PHE A 113 -24.10 -1.10 7.48
C PHE A 113 -23.72 -2.14 8.53
N LYS A 114 -23.90 -3.41 8.19
CA LYS A 114 -23.66 -4.55 9.09
C LYS A 114 -22.18 -4.94 9.15
N GLU A 115 -21.39 -4.54 8.14
CA GLU A 115 -20.03 -4.97 7.97
C GLU A 115 -19.08 -3.79 8.14
N ASP A 116 -17.93 -4.05 8.76
CA ASP A 116 -16.81 -3.10 8.79
C ASP A 116 -16.18 -2.99 7.40
N HIS A 117 -15.92 -1.76 6.98
CA HIS A 117 -15.25 -1.48 5.73
C HIS A 117 -13.82 -1.02 5.99
N PHE A 118 -12.90 -1.48 5.14
CA PHE A 118 -11.49 -1.15 5.26
C PHE A 118 -10.98 -0.53 3.96
N MET A 119 -10.22 0.55 4.08
CA MET A 119 -9.60 1.22 2.96
C MET A 119 -8.09 0.91 2.94
N ALA A 120 -7.61 0.35 1.83
CA ALA A 120 -6.18 0.11 1.65
C ALA A 120 -5.40 1.44 1.68
N ASN A 121 -4.33 1.49 2.47
CA ASN A 121 -3.51 2.70 2.63
C ASN A 121 -2.19 2.67 1.87
N GLY A 122 -1.93 1.59 1.10
CA GLY A 122 -0.76 1.47 0.26
C GLY A 122 0.58 1.29 0.99
N SER A 123 0.60 1.25 2.33
CA SER A 123 1.84 1.31 3.09
C SER A 123 2.63 0.01 3.08
N ILE A 124 1.97 -1.12 3.37
CA ILE A 124 2.61 -2.44 3.53
C ILE A 124 1.84 -3.47 2.72
N PHE A 125 2.57 -4.24 1.92
CA PHE A 125 2.08 -5.47 1.30
C PHE A 125 3.04 -6.59 1.66
N ILE A 126 2.53 -7.72 2.14
CA ILE A 126 3.34 -8.91 2.42
C ILE A 126 2.67 -10.09 1.73
N PHE A 127 3.44 -10.85 0.98
CA PHE A 127 2.90 -11.96 0.21
C PHE A 127 3.96 -13.03 -0.06
N LYS A 128 3.50 -14.26 -0.24
CA LYS A 128 4.36 -15.36 -0.66
C LYS A 128 4.82 -15.15 -2.10
N LYS A 129 6.06 -15.50 -2.41
CA LYS A 129 6.61 -15.41 -3.77
C LYS A 129 5.73 -16.10 -4.81
N GLU A 130 5.13 -17.25 -4.45
CA GLU A 130 4.25 -18.01 -5.33
C GLU A 130 2.99 -17.24 -5.76
N ILE A 131 2.49 -16.31 -4.92
CA ILE A 131 1.36 -15.44 -5.26
C ILE A 131 1.70 -14.55 -6.44
N LEU A 132 2.88 -13.91 -6.40
CA LEU A 132 3.34 -13.08 -7.50
C LEU A 132 3.51 -13.88 -8.80
N SER A 133 4.03 -15.10 -8.70
CA SER A 133 4.23 -15.97 -9.86
C SER A 133 2.90 -16.46 -10.45
N LYS A 134 1.96 -16.85 -9.59
CA LYS A 134 0.68 -17.45 -10.00
C LYS A 134 -0.32 -16.41 -10.53
N PHE A 135 -0.42 -15.27 -9.87
CA PHE A 135 -1.46 -14.27 -10.14
C PHE A 135 -0.93 -13.01 -10.84
N ASN A 136 0.39 -12.89 -11.03
CA ASN A 136 1.03 -11.65 -11.50
C ASN A 136 0.58 -10.42 -10.67
N ASN A 137 0.33 -10.63 -9.40
CA ASN A 137 -0.20 -9.65 -8.46
C ASN A 137 0.40 -9.89 -7.08
N ARG A 138 0.48 -8.85 -6.25
CA ARG A 138 0.89 -8.92 -4.85
C ARG A 138 -0.23 -9.40 -3.92
N LEU A 139 -1.46 -9.50 -4.40
CA LEU A 139 -2.61 -10.03 -3.69
C LEU A 139 -3.16 -11.26 -4.39
N GLY A 140 -3.43 -12.30 -3.63
CA GLY A 140 -4.00 -13.56 -4.11
C GLY A 140 -4.01 -14.62 -3.01
N GLY A 141 -4.63 -15.75 -3.31
CA GLY A 141 -4.84 -16.83 -2.34
C GLY A 141 -5.74 -16.40 -1.19
N LYS A 142 -5.39 -16.81 0.03
CA LYS A 142 -6.05 -16.34 1.24
C LYS A 142 -5.52 -14.96 1.59
N ILE A 143 -6.31 -13.94 1.32
CA ILE A 143 -5.99 -12.52 1.58
C ILE A 143 -6.44 -12.15 2.99
N ASN A 144 -5.61 -11.42 3.73
CA ASN A 144 -5.95 -10.81 5.02
C ASN A 144 -5.52 -9.34 5.03
N VAL A 145 -5.85 -8.62 6.10
CA VAL A 145 -5.52 -7.21 6.27
C VAL A 145 -4.71 -6.99 7.55
N TYR A 146 -3.87 -5.97 7.53
CA TYR A 146 -3.24 -5.40 8.70
C TYR A 146 -3.77 -3.99 8.92
N GLU A 147 -4.52 -3.81 10.00
CA GLU A 147 -5.13 -2.54 10.33
C GLU A 147 -4.10 -1.60 10.96
N MET A 148 -4.04 -0.39 10.45
CA MET A 148 -3.21 0.72 10.90
C MET A 148 -4.12 1.89 11.31
N GLU A 149 -3.56 2.86 12.01
CA GLU A 149 -4.26 4.09 12.36
C GLU A 149 -4.56 4.93 11.10
N GLU A 150 -5.67 5.65 11.09
CA GLU A 150 -6.11 6.46 9.94
C GLU A 150 -5.04 7.50 9.52
N TRP A 151 -4.39 8.16 10.49
CA TRP A 151 -3.33 9.15 10.22
C TRP A 151 -2.13 8.58 9.43
N GLN A 152 -1.91 7.26 9.49
CA GLN A 152 -0.86 6.56 8.74
C GLN A 152 -1.22 6.37 7.26
N SER A 153 -2.44 6.72 6.87
CA SER A 153 -2.96 6.51 5.51
C SER A 153 -2.69 7.68 4.56
N LEU A 154 -2.14 8.80 5.06
CA LEU A 154 -1.74 9.90 4.19
C LEU A 154 -0.62 9.44 3.26
N GLN A 155 -0.83 9.62 1.96
CA GLN A 155 0.15 9.32 0.92
C GLN A 155 0.79 10.61 0.39
N LEU A 156 2.04 10.53 -0.05
CA LEU A 156 2.79 11.63 -0.65
C LEU A 156 2.78 11.47 -2.17
N ASP A 157 1.66 11.80 -2.79
CA ASP A 157 1.49 11.75 -4.24
C ASP A 157 1.59 13.15 -4.88
N ASP A 158 1.42 14.22 -4.08
CA ASP A 158 1.58 15.62 -4.49
C ASP A 158 2.50 16.35 -3.50
N ILE A 159 3.32 17.27 -4.04
CA ILE A 159 4.23 18.13 -3.26
C ILE A 159 3.50 18.92 -2.16
N LYS A 160 2.23 19.26 -2.38
CA LYS A 160 1.37 19.96 -1.41
C LYS A 160 1.13 19.17 -0.13
N GLN A 161 1.29 17.86 -0.16
CA GLN A 161 1.08 16.97 1.00
C GLN A 161 2.30 16.94 1.93
N ILE A 162 3.47 17.45 1.50
CA ILE A 162 4.71 17.41 2.28
C ILE A 162 4.54 18.05 3.66
N ASN A 163 3.94 19.24 3.73
CA ASN A 163 3.78 19.93 5.01
C ASN A 163 2.93 19.14 6.02
N ALA A 164 1.81 18.61 5.57
CA ALA A 164 0.95 17.78 6.42
C ALA A 164 1.68 16.50 6.88
N MET A 165 2.42 15.87 5.96
CA MET A 165 3.20 14.68 6.27
C MET A 165 4.33 14.96 7.26
N GLU A 166 5.04 16.09 7.14
CA GLU A 166 6.05 16.49 8.10
C GLU A 166 5.49 16.74 9.51
N ILE A 167 4.31 17.34 9.60
CA ILE A 167 3.63 17.57 10.88
C ILE A 167 3.30 16.22 11.53
N LEU A 168 2.71 15.30 10.78
CA LEU A 168 2.39 13.96 11.27
C LEU A 168 3.67 13.20 11.67
N PHE A 169 4.70 13.24 10.85
CA PHE A 169 5.98 12.60 11.17
C PHE A 169 6.58 13.15 12.47
N LYS A 170 6.66 14.47 12.62
CA LYS A 170 7.21 15.11 13.82
C LYS A 170 6.43 14.74 15.08
N ASN A 171 5.12 14.72 15.00
CA ASN A 171 4.27 14.49 16.17
C ASN A 171 4.11 13.01 16.54
N LYS A 172 4.09 12.11 15.56
CA LYS A 172 3.77 10.69 15.75
C LYS A 172 4.98 9.76 15.67
N LEU A 173 5.92 10.04 14.77
CA LEU A 173 7.00 9.10 14.42
C LEU A 173 8.39 9.55 14.85
N LYS A 174 8.65 10.85 15.07
CA LYS A 174 10.01 11.34 15.38
C LYS A 174 10.66 10.57 16.54
N LYS A 175 9.90 10.18 17.54
CA LYS A 175 10.39 9.40 18.70
C LYS A 175 11.04 8.06 18.37
N PHE A 176 10.76 7.50 17.16
CA PHE A 176 11.33 6.22 16.71
C PHE A 176 12.62 6.37 15.90
N TYR A 177 12.99 7.59 15.50
CA TYR A 177 14.08 7.86 14.57
C TYR A 177 15.13 8.85 15.09
N VAL A 178 15.08 9.14 16.40
CA VAL A 178 16.02 10.05 17.10
C VAL A 178 16.95 9.24 17.97
#